data_c39b9cac7da55e5878dcd58f2c3b6cd9
#
_entry.id   c39b9cac7da55e5878dcd58f2c3b6cd9
#
_cell.length_a   1.000
_cell.length_b   1.000
_cell.length_c   1.000
_cell.angle_alpha   90.00
_cell.angle_beta   90.00
_cell.angle_gamma   90.00
#
_symmetry.space_group_name_H-M   'P 1'
#
loop_
_entity.id
_entity.type
_entity.pdbx_description
1 polymer ?
#
loop_
_entity_poly.entity_id
_entity_poly.type
_entity_poly.pdbx_seq_one_letter_code
_entity_poly.pdbx_strand_id
1 'polypeptide(L)'
;MGASENVQVMLEIFRSIERRDAQRFLDLCHSDVEFHWPPSLPYGGASRGRPGTSPTWSDTWLPLQPGETERRMDPRVVAAGDDEVVVLWRQRGINPDGDRFDGPVLGLYQVLEGKLARAQMFYFDTAALVSFLAKTRGTAET
;
A
#
# COMPACT_ATOMS: atom_id res chain seq x y z
N MET A 1 -22.98 -0.95 -4.11
CA MET A 1 -22.67 0.49 -4.09
C MET A 1 -22.12 0.91 -5.44
N GLY A 2 -22.26 2.16 -5.80
CA GLY A 2 -21.83 2.63 -7.10
C GLY A 2 -20.35 3.00 -7.15
N ALA A 3 -19.88 3.29 -8.37
CA ALA A 3 -18.48 3.63 -8.61
C ALA A 3 -18.03 4.86 -7.79
N SER A 4 -18.89 5.87 -7.68
CA SER A 4 -18.56 7.11 -6.94
C SER A 4 -18.29 6.84 -5.46
N GLU A 5 -19.10 6.02 -4.82
CA GLU A 5 -18.93 5.65 -3.41
C GLU A 5 -17.67 4.82 -3.24
N ASN A 6 -17.38 3.92 -4.18
CA ASN A 6 -16.18 3.09 -4.13
C ASN A 6 -14.91 3.93 -4.25
N VAL A 7 -14.93 4.97 -5.08
CA VAL A 7 -13.82 5.94 -5.19
C VAL A 7 -13.59 6.60 -3.83
N GLN A 8 -14.65 7.05 -3.16
CA GLN A 8 -14.51 7.70 -1.86
C GLN A 8 -13.95 6.77 -0.80
N VAL A 9 -14.35 5.50 -0.80
CA VAL A 9 -13.80 4.49 0.11
C VAL A 9 -12.29 4.38 -0.10
N MET A 10 -11.84 4.24 -1.36
CA MET A 10 -10.42 4.09 -1.66
C MET A 10 -9.62 5.35 -1.29
N LEU A 11 -10.12 6.53 -1.60
CA LEU A 11 -9.43 7.76 -1.23
C LEU A 11 -9.33 7.91 0.29
N GLU A 12 -10.35 7.50 1.04
CA GLU A 12 -10.28 7.52 2.50
C GLU A 12 -9.26 6.51 3.02
N ILE A 13 -9.15 5.35 2.38
CA ILE A 13 -8.13 4.36 2.74
C ILE A 13 -6.73 4.96 2.57
N PHE A 14 -6.45 5.61 1.45
CA PHE A 14 -5.15 6.25 1.24
C PHE A 14 -4.89 7.34 2.27
N ARG A 15 -5.88 8.17 2.58
CA ARG A 15 -5.74 9.21 3.62
C ARG A 15 -5.43 8.60 4.99
N SER A 16 -6.09 7.50 5.34
CA SER A 16 -5.84 6.83 6.62
C SER A 16 -4.41 6.32 6.72
N ILE A 17 -3.88 5.75 5.63
CA ILE A 17 -2.50 5.27 5.58
C ILE A 17 -1.53 6.45 5.73
N GLU A 18 -1.74 7.52 4.98
CA GLU A 18 -0.87 8.70 5.04
C GLU A 18 -0.83 9.33 6.42
N ARG A 19 -1.96 9.33 7.14
CA ARG A 19 -2.07 9.89 8.48
C ARG A 19 -1.69 8.91 9.59
N ARG A 20 -1.36 7.66 9.24
CA ARG A 20 -1.07 6.61 10.23
C ARG A 20 -2.27 6.30 11.14
N ASP A 21 -3.47 6.44 10.62
CA ASP A 21 -4.70 6.12 11.32
C ASP A 21 -5.05 4.65 11.09
N ALA A 22 -4.43 3.77 11.85
CA ALA A 22 -4.57 2.33 11.68
C ALA A 22 -6.00 1.85 11.93
N GLN A 23 -6.68 2.43 12.92
CA GLN A 23 -8.05 2.03 13.23
C GLN A 23 -9.00 2.37 12.08
N ARG A 24 -8.86 3.56 11.50
CA ARG A 24 -9.68 3.97 10.36
C ARG A 24 -9.44 3.05 9.16
N PHE A 25 -8.17 2.71 8.91
CA PHE A 25 -7.83 1.77 7.84
C PHE A 25 -8.53 0.42 8.04
N LEU A 26 -8.44 -0.13 9.26
CA LEU A 26 -9.07 -1.41 9.57
C LEU A 26 -10.59 -1.35 9.43
N ASP A 27 -11.20 -0.25 9.84
CA ASP A 27 -12.65 -0.06 9.73
C ASP A 27 -13.13 -0.05 8.28
N LEU A 28 -12.25 0.31 7.35
CA LEU A 28 -12.56 0.36 5.92
C LEU A 28 -12.28 -0.96 5.20
N CYS A 29 -11.76 -1.96 5.91
CA CYS A 29 -11.43 -3.26 5.34
C CYS A 29 -12.44 -4.32 5.78
N HIS A 30 -12.78 -5.24 4.85
CA HIS A 30 -13.49 -6.45 5.20
C HIS A 30 -12.66 -7.28 6.18
N SER A 31 -13.32 -8.09 7.01
CA SER A 31 -12.63 -9.02 7.91
C SER A 31 -11.78 -10.04 7.17
N ASP A 32 -12.17 -10.40 5.95
CA ASP A 32 -11.46 -11.34 5.08
C ASP A 32 -10.68 -10.65 3.97
N VAL A 33 -10.31 -9.39 4.15
CA VAL A 33 -9.59 -8.64 3.11
C VAL A 33 -8.35 -9.37 2.65
N GLU A 34 -8.11 -9.37 1.33
CA GLU A 34 -6.95 -10.00 0.72
C GLU A 34 -6.00 -8.93 0.19
N PHE A 35 -4.72 -9.12 0.45
CA PHE A 35 -3.66 -8.29 -0.13
C PHE A 35 -2.76 -9.17 -0.97
N HIS A 36 -2.52 -8.76 -2.21
CA HIS A 36 -1.65 -9.45 -3.15
C HIS A 36 -0.52 -8.52 -3.56
N TRP A 37 0.68 -8.86 -3.12
CA TRP A 37 1.91 -8.11 -3.40
C TRP A 37 2.79 -8.90 -4.34
N PRO A 38 3.61 -8.25 -5.19
CA PRO A 38 4.54 -8.98 -6.04
C PRO A 38 5.37 -9.97 -5.23
N PRO A 39 5.45 -11.24 -5.67
CA PRO A 39 6.15 -12.28 -4.87
C PRO A 39 7.62 -12.00 -4.61
N SER A 40 8.27 -11.19 -5.45
CA SER A 40 9.69 -10.86 -5.28
C SER A 40 9.99 -9.92 -4.13
N LEU A 41 8.96 -9.29 -3.54
CA LEU A 41 9.16 -8.35 -2.43
C LEU A 41 9.31 -9.09 -1.11
N PRO A 42 10.02 -8.49 -0.10
CA PRO A 42 10.11 -9.10 1.23
C PRO A 42 8.76 -9.34 1.88
N TYR A 43 7.78 -8.49 1.58
CA TYR A 43 6.40 -8.64 2.07
C TYR A 43 5.49 -9.22 0.97
N GLY A 44 6.08 -9.90 -0.02
CA GLY A 44 5.35 -10.37 -1.20
C GLY A 44 4.48 -11.57 -0.95
N GLY A 45 3.62 -11.84 -1.93
CA GLY A 45 2.67 -12.93 -1.88
C GLY A 45 1.28 -12.47 -1.47
N ALA A 46 0.43 -13.44 -1.15
CA ALA A 46 -0.96 -13.17 -0.78
C ALA A 46 -1.16 -13.33 0.72
N SER A 47 -1.95 -12.44 1.29
CA SER A 47 -2.39 -12.55 2.68
C SER A 47 -3.90 -12.39 2.76
N ARG A 48 -4.51 -12.92 3.80
CA ARG A 48 -5.94 -12.82 4.06
C ARG A 48 -6.15 -12.41 5.51
N GLY A 49 -7.21 -11.64 5.75
CA GLY A 49 -7.54 -11.14 7.06
C GLY A 49 -7.04 -9.72 7.27
N ARG A 50 -7.52 -9.08 8.33
CA ARG A 50 -7.15 -7.68 8.61
C ARG A 50 -5.67 -7.54 8.86
N PRO A 51 -5.04 -6.48 8.34
CA PRO A 51 -3.61 -6.21 8.57
C PRO A 51 -3.27 -6.15 10.06
N GLY A 52 -2.06 -6.60 10.41
CA GLY A 52 -1.56 -6.60 11.77
C GLY A 52 -1.39 -7.99 12.35
N THR A 53 -1.84 -9.03 11.64
CA THR A 53 -1.71 -10.41 12.11
C THR A 53 -0.53 -11.15 11.49
N SER A 54 0.15 -10.55 10.51
CA SER A 54 1.30 -11.13 9.82
C SER A 54 2.26 -10.02 9.41
N PRO A 55 3.50 -10.35 9.02
CA PRO A 55 4.43 -9.36 8.49
C PRO A 55 3.77 -8.61 7.34
N THR A 56 3.75 -7.30 7.45
CA THR A 56 2.97 -6.48 6.56
C THR A 56 3.83 -5.48 5.83
N TRP A 57 3.27 -4.92 4.77
CA TRP A 57 3.81 -3.78 4.09
C TRP A 57 4.15 -2.65 5.09
N SER A 58 3.30 -2.42 6.08
CA SER A 58 3.51 -1.37 7.09
C SER A 58 4.79 -1.56 7.88
N ASP A 59 5.08 -2.80 8.30
CA ASP A 59 6.28 -3.09 9.09
C ASP A 59 7.55 -2.76 8.32
N THR A 60 7.53 -2.96 7.00
CA THR A 60 8.66 -2.63 6.15
C THR A 60 8.81 -1.13 5.96
N TRP A 61 7.70 -0.42 5.72
CA TRP A 61 7.75 0.97 5.29
C TRP A 61 7.72 2.01 6.41
N LEU A 62 7.13 1.69 7.58
CA LEU A 62 7.07 2.66 8.68
C LEU A 62 8.45 3.26 9.01
N PRO A 63 9.52 2.46 9.18
CA PRO A 63 10.83 3.03 9.49
C PRO A 63 11.43 3.85 8.35
N LEU A 64 10.96 3.62 7.12
CA LEU A 64 11.47 4.29 5.92
C LEU A 64 10.68 5.55 5.57
N GLN A 65 9.67 5.88 6.36
CA GLN A 65 8.79 7.02 6.10
C GLN A 65 8.73 7.94 7.32
N PRO A 66 9.85 8.55 7.71
CA PRO A 66 9.89 9.36 8.94
C PRO A 66 9.12 10.66 8.84
N GLY A 67 8.97 11.21 7.63
CA GLY A 67 8.34 12.49 7.42
C GLY A 67 7.12 12.43 6.53
N GLU A 68 6.42 13.56 6.46
CA GLU A 68 5.23 13.70 5.63
C GLU A 68 5.52 13.47 4.15
N THR A 69 6.69 13.93 3.68
CA THR A 69 7.09 13.76 2.28
C THR A 69 7.08 12.29 1.87
N GLU A 70 7.65 11.41 2.71
CA GLU A 70 7.72 9.98 2.41
C GLU A 70 6.38 9.29 2.55
N ARG A 71 5.49 9.81 3.39
CA ARG A 71 4.17 9.21 3.63
C ARG A 71 3.17 9.55 2.54
N ARG A 72 3.40 10.60 1.76
CA ARG A 72 2.49 11.01 0.69
C ARG A 72 2.45 9.97 -0.41
N MET A 73 1.25 9.54 -0.76
CA MET A 73 1.03 8.54 -1.77
C MET A 73 0.48 9.14 -3.07
N ASP A 74 -0.06 10.35 -3.02
CA ASP A 74 -0.60 11.09 -4.16
C ASP A 74 -1.53 10.22 -5.02
N PRO A 75 -2.56 9.61 -4.44
CA PRO A 75 -3.42 8.69 -5.19
C PRO A 75 -4.20 9.40 -6.28
N ARG A 76 -4.23 8.77 -7.46
CA ARG A 76 -5.02 9.25 -8.61
C ARG A 76 -5.87 8.09 -9.11
N VAL A 77 -7.19 8.26 -9.06
CA VAL A 77 -8.11 7.24 -9.55
C VAL A 77 -8.07 7.23 -11.09
N VAL A 78 -7.74 6.08 -11.65
CA VAL A 78 -7.64 5.89 -13.11
C VAL A 78 -8.97 5.42 -13.68
N ALA A 79 -9.64 4.52 -12.96
CA ALA A 79 -10.91 3.96 -13.39
C ALA A 79 -11.67 3.45 -12.17
N ALA A 80 -13.00 3.41 -12.27
CA ALA A 80 -13.84 2.88 -11.21
C ALA A 80 -15.10 2.25 -11.79
N GLY A 81 -15.53 1.15 -11.19
CA GLY A 81 -16.75 0.44 -11.51
C GLY A 81 -17.55 0.13 -10.26
N ASP A 82 -18.56 -0.70 -10.41
CA ASP A 82 -19.48 -1.04 -9.31
C ASP A 82 -18.81 -1.77 -8.17
N ASP A 83 -17.73 -2.49 -8.44
CA ASP A 83 -17.02 -3.28 -7.43
C ASP A 83 -15.49 -3.16 -7.52
N GLU A 84 -14.97 -2.40 -8.48
CA GLU A 84 -13.52 -2.26 -8.67
C GLU A 84 -13.12 -0.80 -8.82
N VAL A 85 -11.93 -0.48 -8.28
CA VAL A 85 -11.30 0.84 -8.43
C VAL A 85 -9.83 0.61 -8.76
N VAL A 86 -9.33 1.34 -9.77
CA VAL A 86 -7.92 1.32 -10.15
C VAL A 86 -7.31 2.65 -9.75
N VAL A 87 -6.26 2.61 -8.94
CA VAL A 87 -5.59 3.81 -8.44
C VAL A 87 -4.11 3.76 -8.75
N LEU A 88 -3.59 4.84 -9.31
CA LEU A 88 -2.16 5.04 -9.48
C LEU A 88 -1.67 5.87 -8.31
N TRP A 89 -0.67 5.36 -7.58
CA TRP A 89 -0.14 6.03 -6.40
C TRP A 89 1.37 5.89 -6.35
N ARG A 90 2.03 6.51 -5.38
CA ARG A 90 3.48 6.49 -5.29
C ARG A 90 3.92 5.86 -3.98
N GLN A 91 4.88 4.95 -4.08
CA GLN A 91 5.58 4.39 -2.93
C GLN A 91 6.85 5.19 -2.72
N ARG A 92 6.99 5.80 -1.55
CA ARG A 92 8.15 6.63 -1.21
C ARG A 92 8.78 6.16 0.08
N GLY A 93 10.10 6.30 0.15
CA GLY A 93 10.83 6.01 1.36
C GLY A 93 12.22 6.61 1.34
N ILE A 94 12.84 6.67 2.51
CA ILE A 94 14.23 7.08 2.67
C ILE A 94 14.87 6.14 3.70
N ASN A 95 16.07 5.62 3.38
CA ASN A 95 16.78 4.76 4.30
C ASN A 95 17.72 5.56 5.21
N PRO A 96 18.35 4.93 6.23
CA PRO A 96 19.25 5.64 7.13
C PRO A 96 20.44 6.30 6.44
N ASP A 97 20.86 5.79 5.29
CA ASP A 97 21.97 6.38 4.52
C ASP A 97 21.54 7.60 3.69
N GLY A 98 20.25 7.91 3.69
CA GLY A 98 19.73 9.03 2.90
C GLY A 98 19.34 8.68 1.47
N ASP A 99 19.44 7.40 1.08
CA ASP A 99 18.98 6.98 -0.24
C ASP A 99 17.46 7.00 -0.27
N ARG A 100 16.89 7.45 -1.39
CA ARG A 100 15.46 7.59 -1.55
C ARG A 100 14.92 6.61 -2.58
N PHE A 101 13.70 6.13 -2.33
CA PHE A 101 12.88 5.43 -3.31
C PHE A 101 11.64 6.27 -3.56
N ASP A 102 11.25 6.39 -4.83
CA ASP A 102 10.01 7.04 -5.23
C ASP A 102 9.57 6.44 -6.56
N GLY A 103 8.61 5.52 -6.51
CA GLY A 103 8.17 4.80 -7.70
C GLY A 103 6.66 4.69 -7.79
N PRO A 104 6.11 4.62 -9.03
CA PRO A 104 4.68 4.47 -9.23
C PRO A 104 4.23 3.04 -8.97
N VAL A 105 3.02 2.93 -8.42
CA VAL A 105 2.34 1.66 -8.15
C VAL A 105 0.93 1.77 -8.71
N LEU A 106 0.50 0.75 -9.44
CA LEU A 106 -0.88 0.64 -9.86
C LEU A 106 -1.57 -0.39 -8.99
N GLY A 107 -2.64 0.01 -8.32
CA GLY A 107 -3.43 -0.88 -7.49
C GLY A 107 -4.77 -1.20 -8.12
N LEU A 108 -5.13 -2.48 -8.11
CA LEU A 108 -6.46 -2.94 -8.49
C LEU A 108 -7.17 -3.34 -7.21
N TYR A 109 -8.25 -2.62 -6.89
CA TYR A 109 -8.94 -2.77 -5.61
C TYR A 109 -10.37 -3.21 -5.83
N GLN A 110 -10.79 -4.25 -5.11
CA GLN A 110 -12.18 -4.67 -5.07
C GLN A 110 -12.82 -4.09 -3.82
N VAL A 111 -13.92 -3.35 -4.01
CA VAL A 111 -14.67 -2.73 -2.91
C VAL A 111 -16.07 -3.32 -2.90
N LEU A 112 -16.42 -3.98 -1.82
CA LEU A 112 -17.72 -4.63 -1.64
C LEU A 112 -18.37 -4.08 -0.39
N GLU A 113 -19.63 -3.64 -0.51
CA GLU A 113 -20.42 -3.17 0.62
C GLU A 113 -19.72 -2.03 1.39
N GLY A 114 -19.04 -1.15 0.65
CA GLY A 114 -18.36 0.01 1.23
C GLY A 114 -17.04 -0.32 1.93
N LYS A 115 -16.49 -1.51 1.70
CA LYS A 115 -15.23 -1.92 2.34
C LYS A 115 -14.28 -2.55 1.32
N LEU A 116 -12.99 -2.36 1.57
CA LEU A 116 -11.95 -2.99 0.75
C LEU A 116 -11.96 -4.50 0.98
N ALA A 117 -12.20 -5.27 -0.08
CA ALA A 117 -12.23 -6.71 -0.03
C ALA A 117 -10.96 -7.36 -0.58
N ARG A 118 -10.33 -6.73 -1.57
CA ARG A 118 -9.12 -7.25 -2.18
C ARG A 118 -8.29 -6.11 -2.75
N ALA A 119 -6.99 -6.18 -2.54
CA ALA A 119 -6.03 -5.23 -3.10
C ALA A 119 -4.93 -6.02 -3.81
N GLN A 120 -4.65 -5.68 -5.07
CA GLN A 120 -3.55 -6.27 -5.82
C GLN A 120 -2.69 -5.13 -6.37
N MET A 121 -1.41 -5.14 -6.01
CA MET A 121 -0.49 -4.06 -6.34
C MET A 121 0.50 -4.49 -7.41
N PHE A 122 0.72 -3.57 -8.37
CA PHE A 122 1.65 -3.75 -9.49
C PHE A 122 2.66 -2.61 -9.44
N TYR A 123 3.88 -2.90 -9.04
CA TYR A 123 4.95 -1.91 -9.01
C TYR A 123 5.56 -1.76 -10.40
N PHE A 124 5.79 -0.52 -10.81
CA PHE A 124 6.38 -0.27 -12.12
C PHE A 124 7.80 -0.83 -12.23
N ASP A 125 8.62 -0.65 -11.19
CA ASP A 125 10.00 -1.13 -11.17
C ASP A 125 10.26 -1.94 -9.91
N THR A 126 9.85 -3.20 -9.96
CA THR A 126 10.02 -4.12 -8.83
C THR A 126 11.49 -4.38 -8.53
N ALA A 127 12.33 -4.42 -9.57
CA ALA A 127 13.77 -4.67 -9.40
C ALA A 127 14.44 -3.55 -8.59
N ALA A 128 14.12 -2.30 -8.90
CA ALA A 128 14.65 -1.16 -8.15
C ALA A 128 14.17 -1.18 -6.70
N LEU A 129 12.93 -1.54 -6.47
CA LEU A 129 12.35 -1.63 -5.13
C LEU A 129 13.04 -2.73 -4.31
N VAL A 130 13.20 -3.90 -4.89
CA VAL A 130 13.89 -5.02 -4.21
C VAL A 130 15.30 -4.61 -3.84
N SER A 131 16.02 -3.95 -4.76
CA SER A 131 17.38 -3.47 -4.52
C SER A 131 17.43 -2.46 -3.37
N PHE A 132 16.49 -1.50 -3.34
CA PHE A 132 16.40 -0.51 -2.26
C PHE A 132 16.17 -1.19 -0.91
N LEU A 133 15.24 -2.12 -0.84
CA LEU A 133 14.90 -2.80 0.40
C LEU A 133 16.04 -3.73 0.88
N ALA A 134 16.73 -4.40 -0.04
CA ALA A 134 17.86 -5.25 0.29
C ALA A 134 19.02 -4.44 0.86
N LYS A 135 19.30 -3.30 0.27
CA LYS A 135 20.35 -2.38 0.73
C LYS A 135 20.04 -1.85 2.12
N THR A 136 18.79 -1.49 2.37
CA THR A 136 18.32 -1.03 3.68
C THR A 136 18.50 -2.11 4.73
N ARG A 137 18.17 -3.36 4.41
CA ARG A 137 18.32 -4.49 5.32
C ARG A 137 19.81 -4.78 5.60
N GLY A 138 20.64 -4.74 4.60
CA GLY A 138 22.08 -4.91 4.75
C GLY A 138 22.67 -3.88 5.69
N THR A 139 22.26 -2.63 5.56
CA THR A 139 22.66 -1.54 6.46
C THR A 139 22.25 -1.83 7.89
N ALA A 140 21.04 -2.34 8.09
CA ALA A 140 20.51 -2.64 9.41
C ALA A 140 21.26 -3.81 10.09
N GLU A 141 21.84 -4.72 9.32
CA GLU A 141 22.55 -5.88 9.84
C GLU A 141 24.00 -5.56 10.23
N THR A 142 24.53 -4.46 9.76
CA THR A 142 25.89 -4.05 10.08
C THR A 142 25.94 -3.06 11.23
#